data_b65e4f94466d46c1b78219cd7b375814
#
_entry.id   b65e4f94466d46c1b78219cd7b375814
#
_cell.length_a   1.000
_cell.length_b   1.000
_cell.length_c   1.000
_cell.angle_alpha   90.00
_cell.angle_beta   90.00
_cell.angle_gamma   90.00
#
_symmetry.space_group_name_H-M   'P 1'
#
loop_
_entity.id
_entity.type
_entity.pdbx_description
1 polymer ?
#
loop_
_entity_poly.entity_id
_entity_poly.type
_entity_poly.pdbx_seq_one_letter_code
_entity_poly.pdbx_strand_id
1 'polypeptide(L)'
;MEKELSLELCNAIAEAIIAKKELHGGSIDAYAKSLGISASIFSRLKKGERTNLIKPDKWLAIGRKLGVQIGTTTWRPVETDVYLEMQDDFSYCQQNAKALLLVDDCGIGKTYCARILIAKMHNAFYVDASQAKSKRLFIQALAREVGISTNATLAETLEDLRYYINALGGCFICIDEAGDLDYQAFLELKALINGTIGRCGWYMMGADGLRAKIQSGIKHRKVGYREIFDRFAARFRSITPDTKEERQAFYKKLFTDVAYQNLDDKNQLNAVIAKCYTKIDGQKTIPTDRSLRYLETLIKVAQQQNSNQ
;
A
#
# COMPACT_ATOMS: atom_id res chain seq x y z
N MET A 1 5.59 -25.00 -25.01
CA MET A 1 6.60 -25.09 -23.95
C MET A 1 6.19 -24.13 -22.86
N GLU A 2 5.69 -24.61 -21.72
CA GLU A 2 5.49 -23.79 -20.54
C GLU A 2 6.89 -23.32 -20.07
N LYS A 3 7.09 -22.01 -19.94
CA LYS A 3 8.33 -21.47 -19.37
C LYS A 3 8.38 -21.86 -17.89
N GLU A 4 9.27 -22.76 -17.53
CA GLU A 4 9.58 -23.02 -16.13
C GLU A 4 10.13 -21.75 -15.47
N LEU A 5 9.62 -21.41 -14.30
CA LEU A 5 10.17 -20.30 -13.50
C LEU A 5 11.51 -20.73 -12.88
N SER A 6 12.41 -19.77 -12.71
CA SER A 6 13.67 -20.05 -12.03
C SER A 6 13.42 -20.55 -10.59
N LEU A 7 14.21 -21.52 -10.16
CA LEU A 7 14.11 -22.07 -8.79
C LEU A 7 14.39 -20.98 -7.75
N GLU A 8 15.25 -20.02 -8.07
CA GLU A 8 15.55 -18.87 -7.24
C GLU A 8 14.28 -18.01 -6.98
N LEU A 9 13.50 -17.73 -8.03
CA LEU A 9 12.24 -17.02 -7.91
C LEU A 9 11.24 -17.79 -7.04
N CYS A 10 11.09 -19.08 -7.28
CA CYS A 10 10.20 -19.92 -6.51
C CYS A 10 10.60 -19.98 -5.02
N ASN A 11 11.91 -20.02 -4.73
CA ASN A 11 12.42 -19.99 -3.36
C ASN A 11 12.11 -18.66 -2.66
N ALA A 12 12.42 -17.53 -3.29
CA ALA A 12 12.15 -16.23 -2.72
C ALA A 12 10.65 -15.99 -2.45
N ILE A 13 9.77 -16.44 -3.36
CA ILE A 13 8.32 -16.37 -3.16
C ILE A 13 7.89 -17.29 -2.01
N ALA A 14 8.43 -18.50 -1.91
CA ALA A 14 8.09 -19.43 -0.84
C ALA A 14 8.52 -18.92 0.55
N GLU A 15 9.69 -18.31 0.66
CA GLU A 15 10.18 -17.66 1.88
C GLU A 15 9.26 -16.50 2.28
N ALA A 16 8.86 -15.66 1.33
CA ALA A 16 7.92 -14.58 1.57
C ALA A 16 6.53 -15.09 2.03
N ILE A 17 6.04 -16.20 1.45
CA ILE A 17 4.81 -16.86 1.88
C ILE A 17 4.93 -17.31 3.36
N ILE A 18 6.03 -17.92 3.73
CA ILE A 18 6.25 -18.44 5.09
C ILE A 18 6.36 -17.29 6.09
N ALA A 19 7.18 -16.29 5.80
CA ALA A 19 7.39 -15.13 6.67
C ALA A 19 6.09 -14.33 6.90
N LYS A 20 5.32 -14.07 5.84
CA LYS A 20 4.06 -13.32 5.98
C LYS A 20 3.01 -14.08 6.77
N LYS A 21 3.05 -15.42 6.84
CA LYS A 21 2.12 -16.19 7.69
C LYS A 21 2.30 -15.87 9.17
N GLU A 22 3.51 -15.62 9.63
CA GLU A 22 3.79 -15.27 11.04
C GLU A 22 3.12 -13.96 11.45
N LEU A 23 2.92 -13.05 10.48
CA LEU A 23 2.24 -11.77 10.68
C LEU A 23 0.71 -11.86 10.53
N HIS A 24 0.20 -12.98 10.00
CA HIS A 24 -1.23 -13.18 9.78
C HIS A 24 -1.87 -13.91 10.96
N GLY A 25 -2.71 -13.24 11.74
CA GLY A 25 -3.35 -13.78 12.94
C GLY A 25 -4.42 -14.86 12.71
N GLY A 26 -4.83 -15.06 11.45
CA GLY A 26 -5.81 -16.09 11.08
C GLY A 26 -5.22 -17.51 11.00
N SER A 27 -6.07 -18.48 10.73
CA SER A 27 -5.65 -19.89 10.54
C SER A 27 -4.73 -20.04 9.30
N ILE A 28 -3.99 -21.14 9.25
CA ILE A 28 -3.19 -21.51 8.07
C ILE A 28 -4.09 -21.63 6.83
N ASP A 29 -5.29 -22.17 6.98
CA ASP A 29 -6.24 -22.33 5.88
C ASP A 29 -6.71 -20.97 5.33
N ALA A 30 -7.08 -20.03 6.20
CA ALA A 30 -7.47 -18.67 5.82
C ALA A 30 -6.33 -17.96 5.08
N TYR A 31 -5.11 -18.04 5.62
CA TYR A 31 -3.94 -17.45 4.97
C TYR A 31 -3.62 -18.09 3.61
N ALA A 32 -3.60 -19.42 3.52
CA ALA A 32 -3.38 -20.12 2.26
C ALA A 32 -4.44 -19.75 1.21
N LYS A 33 -5.72 -19.70 1.60
CA LYS A 33 -6.81 -19.23 0.74
C LYS A 33 -6.61 -17.79 0.25
N SER A 34 -6.09 -16.89 1.08
CA SER A 34 -5.79 -15.51 0.67
C SER A 34 -4.78 -15.45 -0.48
N LEU A 35 -3.87 -16.42 -0.55
CA LEU A 35 -2.89 -16.59 -1.63
C LEU A 35 -3.43 -17.47 -2.75
N GLY A 36 -4.65 -18.01 -2.61
CA GLY A 36 -5.29 -18.92 -3.54
C GLY A 36 -4.61 -20.28 -3.60
N ILE A 37 -3.95 -20.74 -2.56
CA ILE A 37 -3.39 -22.07 -2.40
C ILE A 37 -4.11 -22.82 -1.28
N SER A 38 -3.90 -24.14 -1.19
CA SER A 38 -4.42 -24.93 -0.07
C SER A 38 -3.45 -24.96 1.10
N ALA A 39 -3.96 -25.23 2.31
CA ALA A 39 -3.14 -25.45 3.50
C ALA A 39 -2.12 -26.60 3.30
N SER A 40 -2.48 -27.63 2.51
CA SER A 40 -1.57 -28.71 2.14
C SER A 40 -0.37 -28.20 1.34
N ILE A 41 -0.61 -27.34 0.34
CA ILE A 41 0.47 -26.70 -0.44
C ILE A 41 1.36 -25.86 0.49
N PHE A 42 0.77 -25.06 1.39
CA PHE A 42 1.54 -24.29 2.36
C PHE A 42 2.45 -25.18 3.22
N SER A 43 1.94 -26.30 3.73
CA SER A 43 2.72 -27.25 4.52
C SER A 43 3.89 -27.86 3.74
N ARG A 44 3.69 -28.17 2.45
CA ARG A 44 4.75 -28.67 1.55
C ARG A 44 5.80 -27.60 1.25
N LEU A 45 5.38 -26.34 1.07
CA LEU A 45 6.31 -25.20 0.91
C LEU A 45 7.22 -25.07 2.13
N LYS A 46 6.65 -25.21 3.35
CA LYS A 46 7.41 -25.15 4.60
C LYS A 46 8.43 -26.27 4.75
N LYS A 47 8.16 -27.45 4.12
CA LYS A 47 9.11 -28.57 4.04
C LYS A 47 10.18 -28.41 2.96
N GLY A 48 10.19 -27.30 2.24
CA GLY A 48 11.18 -27.04 1.19
C GLY A 48 10.80 -27.52 -0.21
N GLU A 49 9.60 -28.07 -0.42
CA GLU A 49 9.15 -28.50 -1.73
C GLU A 49 8.85 -27.29 -2.65
N ARG A 50 9.28 -27.38 -3.93
CA ARG A 50 9.08 -26.30 -4.91
C ARG A 50 8.57 -26.82 -6.26
N THR A 51 9.08 -27.98 -6.68
CA THR A 51 8.84 -28.53 -8.03
C THR A 51 7.42 -29.07 -8.14
N ASN A 52 6.72 -28.71 -9.21
CA ASN A 52 5.35 -29.19 -9.54
C ASN A 52 4.31 -28.95 -8.41
N LEU A 53 4.57 -27.98 -7.52
CA LEU A 53 3.71 -27.70 -6.38
C LEU A 53 2.66 -26.64 -6.70
N ILE A 54 3.05 -25.61 -7.41
CA ILE A 54 2.21 -24.47 -7.80
C ILE A 54 2.48 -24.18 -9.27
N LYS A 55 1.44 -23.86 -10.04
CA LYS A 55 1.56 -23.51 -11.47
C LYS A 55 2.36 -22.20 -11.64
N PRO A 56 3.12 -22.04 -12.74
CA PRO A 56 3.98 -20.87 -12.97
C PRO A 56 3.24 -19.53 -12.89
N ASP A 57 2.06 -19.43 -13.50
CA ASP A 57 1.21 -18.23 -13.47
C ASP A 57 0.79 -17.87 -12.04
N LYS A 58 0.53 -18.87 -11.22
CA LYS A 58 0.14 -18.70 -9.83
C LYS A 58 1.33 -18.31 -8.93
N TRP A 59 2.51 -18.84 -9.15
CA TRP A 59 3.73 -18.38 -8.51
C TRP A 59 3.94 -16.89 -8.76
N LEU A 60 3.82 -16.45 -10.02
CA LEU A 60 3.96 -15.04 -10.40
C LEU A 60 2.88 -14.15 -9.75
N ALA A 61 1.64 -14.65 -9.68
CA ALA A 61 0.56 -13.91 -9.03
C ALA A 61 0.81 -13.70 -7.52
N ILE A 62 1.29 -14.76 -6.84
CA ILE A 62 1.64 -14.71 -5.41
C ILE A 62 2.85 -13.80 -5.20
N GLY A 63 3.91 -13.95 -6.00
CA GLY A 63 5.11 -13.12 -5.92
C GLY A 63 4.79 -11.64 -6.07
N ARG A 64 3.93 -11.26 -7.03
CA ARG A 64 3.43 -9.88 -7.18
C ARG A 64 2.64 -9.41 -5.96
N LYS A 65 1.76 -10.26 -5.43
CA LYS A 65 0.95 -9.94 -4.25
C LYS A 65 1.82 -9.71 -3.02
N LEU A 66 2.85 -10.51 -2.83
CA LEU A 66 3.77 -10.39 -1.69
C LEU A 66 4.90 -9.37 -1.91
N GLY A 67 4.97 -8.76 -3.10
CA GLY A 67 6.01 -7.78 -3.44
C GLY A 67 7.40 -8.38 -3.61
N VAL A 68 7.49 -9.69 -3.91
CA VAL A 68 8.78 -10.35 -4.13
C VAL A 68 9.39 -9.87 -5.43
N GLN A 69 10.57 -9.32 -5.36
CA GLN A 69 11.35 -8.88 -6.51
C GLN A 69 12.61 -9.73 -6.62
N ILE A 70 12.80 -10.33 -7.79
CA ILE A 70 14.05 -10.95 -8.17
C ILE A 70 14.57 -10.18 -9.36
N GLY A 71 15.63 -9.50 -9.17
CA GLY A 71 16.28 -8.70 -10.19
C GLY A 71 17.19 -7.67 -9.58
N THR A 72 18.17 -7.27 -10.34
CA THR A 72 19.29 -6.41 -9.97
C THR A 72 18.94 -4.96 -9.59
N THR A 73 17.68 -4.61 -9.49
CA THR A 73 17.27 -3.27 -9.04
C THR A 73 17.03 -3.32 -7.54
N THR A 74 18.08 -3.25 -6.78
CA THR A 74 18.08 -3.11 -5.31
C THR A 74 17.62 -1.72 -4.91
N TRP A 75 16.35 -1.37 -5.15
CA TRP A 75 15.78 -0.17 -4.57
C TRP A 75 15.74 -0.33 -3.05
N ARG A 76 16.55 0.47 -2.37
CA ARG A 76 16.69 0.40 -0.91
C ARG A 76 15.61 1.24 -0.27
N PRO A 77 14.77 0.65 0.63
CA PRO A 77 13.80 1.42 1.40
C PRO A 77 14.49 2.49 2.25
N VAL A 78 13.84 3.65 2.37
CA VAL A 78 14.34 4.77 3.18
C VAL A 78 13.24 5.19 4.14
N GLU A 79 13.59 5.36 5.40
CA GLU A 79 12.71 5.90 6.43
C GLU A 79 12.64 7.42 6.30
N THR A 80 11.86 7.87 5.33
CA THR A 80 11.59 9.29 5.07
C THR A 80 10.56 9.84 6.07
N ASP A 81 10.40 11.15 6.12
CA ASP A 81 9.34 11.76 6.95
C ASP A 81 7.96 11.19 6.59
N VAL A 82 7.70 10.89 5.30
CA VAL A 82 6.46 10.21 4.87
C VAL A 82 6.32 8.82 5.48
N TYR A 83 7.41 8.05 5.52
CA TYR A 83 7.42 6.72 6.11
C TYR A 83 7.14 6.78 7.61
N LEU A 84 7.82 7.67 8.33
CA LEU A 84 7.69 7.80 9.78
C LEU A 84 6.29 8.26 10.20
N GLU A 85 5.77 9.31 9.57
CA GLU A 85 4.41 9.80 9.83
C GLU A 85 3.33 8.73 9.54
N MET A 86 3.47 8.00 8.44
CA MET A 86 2.55 6.89 8.13
C MET A 86 2.69 5.74 9.13
N GLN A 87 3.90 5.44 9.61
CA GLN A 87 4.14 4.43 10.63
C GLN A 87 3.42 4.77 11.94
N ASP A 88 3.51 6.01 12.37
CA ASP A 88 2.84 6.51 13.58
C ASP A 88 1.32 6.47 13.39
N ASP A 89 0.81 6.92 12.25
CA ASP A 89 -0.61 6.87 11.92
C ASP A 89 -1.16 5.44 11.92
N PHE A 90 -0.45 4.50 11.30
CA PHE A 90 -0.85 3.09 11.22
C PHE A 90 -0.86 2.44 12.59
N SER A 91 0.19 2.69 13.37
CA SER A 91 0.31 2.20 14.75
C SER A 91 -0.81 2.75 15.63
N TYR A 92 -1.08 4.05 15.54
CA TYR A 92 -2.18 4.69 16.26
C TYR A 92 -3.56 4.10 15.87
N CYS A 93 -3.82 3.97 14.57
CA CYS A 93 -5.09 3.40 14.08
C CYS A 93 -5.29 1.97 14.56
N GLN A 94 -4.26 1.14 14.45
CA GLN A 94 -4.32 -0.26 14.85
C GLN A 94 -4.53 -0.42 16.36
N GLN A 95 -3.73 0.27 17.18
CA GLN A 95 -3.77 0.14 18.64
C GLN A 95 -5.07 0.68 19.25
N ASN A 96 -5.63 1.73 18.68
CA ASN A 96 -6.80 2.41 19.20
C ASN A 96 -8.09 2.10 18.46
N ALA A 97 -8.06 1.22 17.44
CA ALA A 97 -9.18 0.94 16.53
C ALA A 97 -9.83 2.23 16.02
N LYS A 98 -9.00 3.18 15.57
CA LYS A 98 -9.41 4.47 15.02
C LYS A 98 -9.24 4.51 13.51
N ALA A 99 -9.81 5.55 12.90
CA ALA A 99 -9.72 5.75 11.46
C ALA A 99 -9.11 7.12 11.13
N LEU A 100 -8.13 7.15 10.22
CA LEU A 100 -7.50 8.37 9.73
C LEU A 100 -7.52 8.43 8.20
N LEU A 101 -7.53 9.66 7.68
CA LEU A 101 -7.63 9.97 6.26
C LEU A 101 -6.45 10.84 5.83
N LEU A 102 -5.56 10.27 5.01
CA LEU A 102 -4.43 10.97 4.41
C LEU A 102 -4.77 11.43 3.00
N VAL A 103 -4.72 12.72 2.76
CA VAL A 103 -4.82 13.30 1.41
C VAL A 103 -3.61 14.18 1.18
N ASP A 104 -2.75 13.75 0.27
CA ASP A 104 -1.46 14.38 0.05
C ASP A 104 -1.00 14.27 -1.40
N ASP A 105 0.08 14.99 -1.73
CA ASP A 105 0.65 15.04 -3.07
C ASP A 105 0.91 13.66 -3.68
N CYS A 106 0.76 13.59 -4.99
CA CYS A 106 1.14 12.41 -5.75
C CYS A 106 2.66 12.22 -5.75
N GLY A 107 3.11 10.95 -5.66
CA GLY A 107 4.51 10.59 -5.84
C GLY A 107 5.46 10.92 -4.69
N ILE A 108 4.96 11.21 -3.49
CA ILE A 108 5.78 11.34 -2.26
C ILE A 108 6.10 9.99 -1.59
N GLY A 109 5.61 8.87 -2.15
CA GLY A 109 5.92 7.54 -1.65
C GLY A 109 4.83 6.86 -0.83
N LYS A 110 3.60 7.42 -0.69
CA LYS A 110 2.50 6.87 0.12
C LYS A 110 2.28 5.37 -0.09
N THR A 111 2.00 4.96 -1.33
CA THR A 111 1.77 3.55 -1.70
C THR A 111 2.95 2.64 -1.34
N TYR A 112 4.18 3.10 -1.59
CA TYR A 112 5.38 2.34 -1.29
C TYR A 112 5.56 2.16 0.22
N CYS A 113 5.44 3.24 1.00
CA CYS A 113 5.50 3.20 2.46
C CYS A 113 4.41 2.30 3.06
N ALA A 114 3.15 2.43 2.58
CA ALA A 114 2.04 1.62 3.06
C ALA A 114 2.30 0.12 2.89
N ARG A 115 2.77 -0.30 1.72
CA ARG A 115 3.07 -1.72 1.45
C ARG A 115 4.18 -2.26 2.35
N ILE A 116 5.24 -1.49 2.59
CA ILE A 116 6.35 -1.91 3.48
C ILE A 116 5.87 -1.98 4.94
N LEU A 117 5.14 -0.99 5.40
CA LEU A 117 4.63 -0.95 6.78
C LEU A 117 3.68 -2.11 7.05
N ILE A 118 2.68 -2.31 6.17
CA ILE A 118 1.71 -3.40 6.31
C ILE A 118 2.39 -4.77 6.25
N ALA A 119 3.45 -4.92 5.47
CA ALA A 119 4.22 -6.16 5.43
C ALA A 119 4.89 -6.51 6.76
N LYS A 120 5.14 -5.52 7.62
CA LYS A 120 5.74 -5.67 8.95
C LYS A 120 4.71 -5.74 10.10
N MET A 121 3.45 -5.40 9.84
CA MET A 121 2.41 -5.32 10.86
C MET A 121 1.61 -6.62 10.96
N HIS A 122 1.20 -6.97 12.18
CA HIS A 122 0.29 -8.07 12.47
C HIS A 122 -1.14 -7.73 12.07
N ASN A 123 -1.89 -8.68 11.51
CA ASN A 123 -3.30 -8.52 11.12
C ASN A 123 -3.59 -7.24 10.33
N ALA A 124 -2.64 -6.82 9.49
CA ALA A 124 -2.75 -5.64 8.67
C ALA A 124 -2.96 -6.01 7.19
N PHE A 125 -3.91 -5.34 6.56
CA PHE A 125 -4.38 -5.67 5.22
C PHE A 125 -4.36 -4.42 4.33
N TYR A 126 -3.95 -4.61 3.07
CA TYR A 126 -3.84 -3.54 2.08
C TYR A 126 -4.78 -3.78 0.91
N VAL A 127 -5.58 -2.78 0.57
CA VAL A 127 -6.48 -2.81 -0.60
C VAL A 127 -6.17 -1.63 -1.50
N ASP A 128 -5.87 -1.91 -2.76
CA ASP A 128 -5.75 -0.92 -3.84
C ASP A 128 -7.13 -0.70 -4.48
N ALA A 129 -7.77 0.41 -4.14
CA ALA A 129 -9.09 0.74 -4.66
C ALA A 129 -9.07 1.08 -6.16
N SER A 130 -7.92 1.42 -6.75
CA SER A 130 -7.81 1.66 -8.19
C SER A 130 -8.13 0.41 -9.02
N GLN A 131 -7.88 -0.78 -8.43
CA GLN A 131 -8.18 -2.08 -9.03
C GLN A 131 -9.53 -2.66 -8.55
N ALA A 132 -10.18 -2.01 -7.59
CA ALA A 132 -11.36 -2.53 -6.90
C ALA A 132 -12.44 -1.45 -6.71
N LYS A 133 -12.77 -0.72 -7.80
CA LYS A 133 -13.58 0.49 -7.76
C LYS A 133 -15.05 0.27 -7.35
N SER A 134 -15.66 -0.83 -7.80
CA SER A 134 -17.07 -1.10 -7.54
C SER A 134 -17.27 -1.87 -6.23
N LYS A 135 -18.49 -1.75 -5.64
CA LYS A 135 -18.92 -2.46 -4.44
C LYS A 135 -18.46 -3.93 -4.43
N ARG A 136 -18.79 -4.68 -5.49
CA ARG A 136 -18.45 -6.10 -5.56
C ARG A 136 -16.94 -6.33 -5.60
N LEU A 137 -16.21 -5.58 -6.43
CA LEU A 137 -14.77 -5.74 -6.55
C LEU A 137 -14.06 -5.35 -5.25
N PHE A 138 -14.50 -4.29 -4.58
CA PHE A 138 -13.94 -3.85 -3.31
C PHE A 138 -14.10 -4.91 -2.22
N ILE A 139 -15.32 -5.44 -2.04
CA ILE A 139 -15.58 -6.48 -1.04
C ILE A 139 -14.80 -7.76 -1.35
N GLN A 140 -14.73 -8.16 -2.62
CA GLN A 140 -13.95 -9.33 -3.02
C GLN A 140 -12.43 -9.12 -2.86
N ALA A 141 -11.93 -7.90 -3.10
CA ALA A 141 -10.52 -7.59 -2.87
C ALA A 141 -10.18 -7.66 -1.38
N LEU A 142 -11.01 -7.05 -0.53
CA LEU A 142 -10.82 -7.09 0.91
C LEU A 142 -10.94 -8.52 1.46
N ALA A 143 -11.93 -9.30 1.02
CA ALA A 143 -12.11 -10.70 1.43
C ALA A 143 -10.88 -11.54 1.09
N ARG A 144 -10.32 -11.36 -0.11
CA ARG A 144 -9.09 -12.06 -0.51
C ARG A 144 -7.88 -11.67 0.33
N GLU A 145 -7.75 -10.37 0.66
CA GLU A 145 -6.63 -9.92 1.51
C GLU A 145 -6.73 -10.51 2.92
N VAL A 146 -7.92 -10.53 3.48
CA VAL A 146 -8.20 -11.08 4.81
C VAL A 146 -8.16 -12.63 4.84
N GLY A 147 -8.32 -13.28 3.68
CA GLY A 147 -8.27 -14.75 3.56
C GLY A 147 -9.64 -15.43 3.61
N ILE A 148 -10.71 -14.68 3.32
CA ILE A 148 -12.08 -15.21 3.25
C ILE A 148 -12.39 -15.67 1.83
N SER A 149 -13.16 -16.74 1.70
CA SER A 149 -13.63 -17.25 0.41
C SER A 149 -14.55 -16.24 -0.27
N THR A 150 -14.37 -16.05 -1.57
CA THR A 150 -15.23 -15.19 -2.40
C THR A 150 -16.20 -15.99 -3.28
N ASN A 151 -16.34 -17.28 -3.01
CA ASN A 151 -17.25 -18.18 -3.77
C ASN A 151 -18.70 -18.12 -3.29
N ALA A 152 -18.95 -17.50 -2.14
CA ALA A 152 -20.27 -17.26 -1.59
C ALA A 152 -20.96 -16.03 -2.23
N THR A 153 -22.20 -15.78 -1.87
CA THR A 153 -22.90 -14.56 -2.26
C THR A 153 -22.21 -13.33 -1.66
N LEU A 154 -22.43 -12.16 -2.24
CA LEU A 154 -21.83 -10.91 -1.72
C LEU A 154 -22.31 -10.63 -0.28
N ALA A 155 -23.54 -10.99 0.06
CA ALA A 155 -24.09 -10.80 1.41
C ALA A 155 -23.38 -11.70 2.43
N GLU A 156 -23.22 -12.98 2.14
CA GLU A 156 -22.47 -13.92 2.97
C GLU A 156 -21.00 -13.50 3.10
N THR A 157 -20.37 -13.08 2.00
CA THR A 157 -18.98 -12.59 2.05
C THR A 157 -18.84 -11.37 2.97
N LEU A 158 -19.80 -10.45 2.98
CA LEU A 158 -19.81 -9.30 3.88
C LEU A 158 -20.00 -9.70 5.35
N GLU A 159 -20.86 -10.66 5.61
CA GLU A 159 -21.11 -11.18 6.96
C GLU A 159 -19.85 -11.87 7.51
N ASP A 160 -19.25 -12.74 6.70
CA ASP A 160 -17.98 -13.39 7.03
C ASP A 160 -16.85 -12.39 7.28
N LEU A 161 -16.77 -11.34 6.45
CA LEU A 161 -15.78 -10.26 6.63
C LEU A 161 -15.95 -9.56 7.98
N ARG A 162 -17.17 -9.14 8.32
CA ARG A 162 -17.46 -8.47 9.59
C ARG A 162 -17.13 -9.36 10.78
N TYR A 163 -17.56 -10.63 10.71
CA TYR A 163 -17.26 -11.60 11.76
C TYR A 163 -15.74 -11.76 11.93
N TYR A 164 -15.03 -12.01 10.83
CA TYR A 164 -13.60 -12.30 10.89
C TYR A 164 -12.78 -11.09 11.36
N ILE A 165 -13.06 -9.90 10.85
CA ILE A 165 -12.41 -8.65 11.28
C ILE A 165 -12.62 -8.43 12.78
N ASN A 166 -13.85 -8.65 13.29
CA ASN A 166 -14.16 -8.50 14.71
C ASN A 166 -13.50 -9.58 15.59
N ALA A 167 -13.26 -10.77 15.04
CA ALA A 167 -12.60 -11.88 15.73
C ALA A 167 -11.08 -11.72 15.79
N LEU A 168 -10.48 -10.96 14.85
CA LEU A 168 -9.04 -10.66 14.86
C LEU A 168 -8.72 -9.62 15.93
N GLY A 169 -7.73 -9.91 16.77
CA GLY A 169 -7.16 -8.90 17.66
C GLY A 169 -6.25 -7.92 16.91
N GLY A 170 -6.46 -6.61 17.10
CA GLY A 170 -5.60 -5.59 16.50
C GLY A 170 -5.64 -5.57 14.97
N CYS A 171 -6.83 -5.70 14.38
CA CYS A 171 -7.00 -5.64 12.93
C CYS A 171 -6.74 -4.21 12.41
N PHE A 172 -6.08 -4.11 11.26
CA PHE A 172 -5.85 -2.85 10.56
C PHE A 172 -6.06 -3.00 9.05
N ILE A 173 -6.78 -2.05 8.46
CA ILE A 173 -7.08 -2.05 7.02
C ILE A 173 -6.70 -0.70 6.42
N CYS A 174 -5.80 -0.73 5.43
CA CYS A 174 -5.41 0.42 4.63
C CYS A 174 -6.05 0.34 3.24
N ILE A 175 -6.72 1.41 2.84
CA ILE A 175 -7.32 1.57 1.51
C ILE A 175 -6.55 2.66 0.77
N ASP A 176 -5.77 2.24 -0.21
CA ASP A 176 -5.03 3.13 -1.10
C ASP A 176 -5.90 3.52 -2.30
N GLU A 177 -5.63 4.69 -2.87
CA GLU A 177 -6.40 5.28 -3.97
C GLU A 177 -7.92 5.28 -3.69
N ALA A 178 -8.31 5.55 -2.45
CA ALA A 178 -9.70 5.49 -1.99
C ALA A 178 -10.64 6.43 -2.76
N GLY A 179 -10.11 7.46 -3.43
CA GLY A 179 -10.84 8.33 -4.36
C GLY A 179 -11.46 7.58 -5.54
N ASP A 180 -10.93 6.42 -5.91
CA ASP A 180 -11.40 5.61 -7.03
C ASP A 180 -12.64 4.77 -6.73
N LEU A 181 -12.95 4.52 -5.43
CA LEU A 181 -14.15 3.78 -5.05
C LEU A 181 -15.41 4.46 -5.59
N ASP A 182 -16.31 3.71 -6.21
CA ASP A 182 -17.61 4.23 -6.59
C ASP A 182 -18.50 4.54 -5.38
N TYR A 183 -19.66 5.14 -5.62
CA TYR A 183 -20.55 5.53 -4.51
C TYR A 183 -21.05 4.33 -3.72
N GLN A 184 -21.35 3.22 -4.37
CA GLN A 184 -21.85 2.01 -3.71
C GLN A 184 -20.75 1.35 -2.87
N ALA A 185 -19.51 1.33 -3.35
CA ALA A 185 -18.36 0.86 -2.59
C ALA A 185 -18.09 1.74 -1.35
N PHE A 186 -18.27 3.05 -1.48
CA PHE A 186 -18.17 4.00 -0.35
C PHE A 186 -19.24 3.72 0.73
N LEU A 187 -20.46 3.41 0.34
CA LEU A 187 -21.52 3.03 1.30
C LEU A 187 -21.22 1.71 2.02
N GLU A 188 -20.67 0.73 1.32
CA GLU A 188 -20.27 -0.53 1.95
C GLU A 188 -19.05 -0.35 2.88
N LEU A 189 -18.10 0.49 2.49
CA LEU A 189 -17.00 0.86 3.39
C LEU A 189 -17.53 1.47 4.68
N LYS A 190 -18.51 2.38 4.60
CA LYS A 190 -19.19 2.93 5.79
C LYS A 190 -19.81 1.83 6.65
N ALA A 191 -20.50 0.87 6.02
CA ALA A 191 -21.15 -0.23 6.73
C ALA A 191 -20.12 -1.15 7.42
N LEU A 192 -18.99 -1.43 6.77
CA LEU A 192 -17.89 -2.21 7.35
C LEU A 192 -17.25 -1.49 8.54
N ILE A 193 -16.94 -0.20 8.41
CA ILE A 193 -16.39 0.61 9.50
C ILE A 193 -17.33 0.59 10.70
N ASN A 194 -18.64 0.83 10.48
CA ASN A 194 -19.63 0.80 11.54
C ASN A 194 -19.75 -0.58 12.21
N GLY A 195 -19.65 -1.64 11.44
CA GLY A 195 -19.72 -3.02 11.95
C GLY A 195 -18.47 -3.51 12.66
N THR A 196 -17.38 -2.72 12.66
CA THR A 196 -16.08 -3.08 13.24
C THR A 196 -15.52 -2.01 14.19
N ILE A 197 -16.41 -1.14 14.70
CA ILE A 197 -16.04 -0.08 15.65
C ILE A 197 -15.38 -0.67 16.88
N GLY A 198 -14.24 -0.10 17.29
CA GLY A 198 -13.47 -0.55 18.46
C GLY A 198 -12.74 -1.88 18.27
N ARG A 199 -12.73 -2.46 17.05
CA ARG A 199 -12.06 -3.72 16.72
C ARG A 199 -11.03 -3.59 15.60
N CYS A 200 -11.25 -2.68 14.65
CA CYS A 200 -10.38 -2.52 13.49
C CYS A 200 -9.95 -1.07 13.35
N GLY A 201 -8.65 -0.86 13.12
CA GLY A 201 -8.11 0.40 12.65
C GLY A 201 -8.31 0.54 11.13
N TRP A 202 -8.69 1.72 10.68
CA TRP A 202 -8.90 2.01 9.27
C TRP A 202 -8.04 3.17 8.80
N TYR A 203 -7.47 3.05 7.63
CA TYR A 203 -6.71 4.14 7.00
C TYR A 203 -7.13 4.30 5.55
N MET A 204 -7.59 5.48 5.18
CA MET A 204 -7.80 5.83 3.77
C MET A 204 -6.71 6.77 3.31
N MET A 205 -6.19 6.55 2.12
CA MET A 205 -5.25 7.47 1.51
C MET A 205 -5.53 7.70 0.03
N GLY A 206 -5.13 8.87 -0.45
CA GLY A 206 -5.28 9.27 -1.84
C GLY A 206 -4.65 10.64 -2.09
N ALA A 207 -4.97 11.20 -3.26
CA ALA A 207 -4.59 12.56 -3.64
C ALA A 207 -5.83 13.49 -3.59
N ASP A 208 -5.70 14.69 -4.12
CA ASP A 208 -6.76 15.72 -4.11
C ASP A 208 -8.10 15.24 -4.68
N GLY A 209 -8.11 14.26 -5.57
CA GLY A 209 -9.34 13.63 -6.07
C GLY A 209 -10.20 13.01 -4.96
N LEU A 210 -9.58 12.42 -3.92
CA LEU A 210 -10.28 11.89 -2.75
C LEU A 210 -10.91 13.03 -1.93
N ARG A 211 -10.17 14.12 -1.70
CA ARG A 211 -10.68 15.32 -1.04
C ARG A 211 -11.87 15.91 -1.77
N ALA A 212 -11.70 16.15 -3.08
CA ALA A 212 -12.75 16.71 -3.93
C ALA A 212 -14.02 15.84 -3.92
N LYS A 213 -13.86 14.53 -3.98
CA LYS A 213 -14.97 13.57 -3.94
C LYS A 213 -15.76 13.66 -2.62
N ILE A 214 -15.07 13.64 -1.49
CA ILE A 214 -15.71 13.71 -0.16
C ILE A 214 -16.40 15.07 0.01
N GLN A 215 -15.70 16.17 -0.29
CA GLN A 215 -16.26 17.52 -0.17
C GLN A 215 -17.48 17.71 -1.07
N SER A 216 -17.42 17.25 -2.32
CA SER A 216 -18.54 17.28 -3.26
C SER A 216 -19.73 16.46 -2.75
N GLY A 217 -19.48 15.25 -2.22
CA GLY A 217 -20.52 14.41 -1.63
C GLY A 217 -21.20 15.10 -0.44
N ILE A 218 -20.45 15.72 0.44
CA ILE A 218 -20.97 16.48 1.59
C ILE A 218 -21.77 17.71 1.12
N LYS A 219 -21.20 18.50 0.19
CA LYS A 219 -21.86 19.69 -0.38
C LYS A 219 -23.21 19.36 -0.99
N HIS A 220 -23.29 18.26 -1.74
CA HIS A 220 -24.54 17.82 -2.38
C HIS A 220 -25.42 16.96 -1.47
N ARG A 221 -25.12 16.87 -0.17
CA ARG A 221 -25.86 16.10 0.85
C ARG A 221 -26.08 14.64 0.43
N LYS A 222 -25.13 14.02 -0.29
CA LYS A 222 -25.20 12.60 -0.63
C LYS A 222 -25.04 11.76 0.63
N VAL A 223 -25.94 10.80 0.81
CA VAL A 223 -25.94 9.89 1.97
C VAL A 223 -24.59 9.20 2.13
N GLY A 224 -24.08 9.09 3.34
CA GLY A 224 -22.86 8.36 3.66
C GLY A 224 -21.58 9.19 3.69
N TYR A 225 -21.46 10.27 2.90
CA TYR A 225 -20.21 11.02 2.83
C TYR A 225 -19.88 11.78 4.11
N ARG A 226 -20.87 12.43 4.74
CA ARG A 226 -20.67 13.15 5.99
C ARG A 226 -20.30 12.16 7.10
N GLU A 227 -21.01 11.04 7.18
CA GLU A 227 -20.81 10.02 8.20
C GLU A 227 -19.43 9.33 8.04
N ILE A 228 -19.01 9.01 6.80
CA ILE A 228 -17.66 8.48 6.57
C ILE A 228 -16.62 9.50 7.00
N PHE A 229 -16.75 10.75 6.56
CA PHE A 229 -15.80 11.79 6.91
C PHE A 229 -15.66 11.96 8.43
N ASP A 230 -16.77 11.91 9.16
CA ASP A 230 -16.81 11.94 10.62
C ASP A 230 -16.05 10.72 11.23
N ARG A 231 -16.24 9.51 10.68
CA ARG A 231 -15.51 8.30 11.11
C ARG A 231 -14.00 8.44 10.94
N PHE A 232 -13.54 9.18 9.95
CA PHE A 232 -12.14 9.50 9.70
C PHE A 232 -11.71 10.82 10.39
N ALA A 233 -12.19 11.05 11.60
CA ALA A 233 -11.86 12.20 12.44
C ALA A 233 -12.25 13.57 11.84
N ALA A 234 -13.12 13.60 10.82
CA ALA A 234 -13.59 14.78 10.10
C ALA A 234 -12.45 15.71 9.62
N ARG A 235 -11.29 15.15 9.33
CA ARG A 235 -10.09 15.90 8.96
C ARG A 235 -9.33 15.19 7.84
N PHE A 236 -8.91 15.98 6.84
CA PHE A 236 -7.90 15.56 5.88
C PHE A 236 -6.51 15.82 6.50
N ARG A 237 -5.75 14.77 6.73
CA ARG A 237 -4.34 14.87 7.11
C ARG A 237 -3.50 15.12 5.86
N SER A 238 -2.42 15.84 6.02
CA SER A 238 -1.36 16.03 5.03
C SER A 238 -0.02 15.93 5.76
N ILE A 239 0.97 15.32 5.13
CA ILE A 239 2.35 15.25 5.60
C ILE A 239 3.17 16.37 4.94
N THR A 240 2.88 16.63 3.67
CA THR A 240 3.50 17.73 2.94
C THR A 240 3.07 19.07 3.56
N PRO A 241 4.03 19.94 3.93
CA PRO A 241 3.70 21.25 4.50
C PRO A 241 2.94 22.17 3.52
N ASP A 242 2.14 23.08 4.08
CA ASP A 242 1.33 24.01 3.30
C ASP A 242 2.11 25.25 2.85
N THR A 243 3.11 25.72 3.63
CA THR A 243 3.89 26.91 3.26
C THR A 243 4.90 26.60 2.17
N LYS A 244 5.17 27.56 1.30
CA LYS A 244 6.08 27.39 0.16
C LYS A 244 7.49 26.99 0.59
N GLU A 245 7.99 27.66 1.63
CA GLU A 245 9.35 27.47 2.14
C GLU A 245 9.52 26.10 2.79
N GLU A 246 8.61 25.70 3.68
CA GLU A 246 8.64 24.37 4.32
C GLU A 246 8.43 23.25 3.32
N ARG A 247 7.54 23.46 2.33
CA ARG A 247 7.30 22.48 1.25
C ARG A 247 8.56 22.29 0.42
N GLN A 248 9.30 23.35 0.08
CA GLN A 248 10.58 23.24 -0.61
C GLN A 248 11.63 22.48 0.22
N ALA A 249 11.71 22.77 1.51
CA ALA A 249 12.61 22.06 2.42
C ALA A 249 12.25 20.57 2.52
N PHE A 250 10.97 20.25 2.65
CA PHE A 250 10.44 18.88 2.69
C PHE A 250 10.85 18.09 1.43
N TYR A 251 10.55 18.60 0.23
CA TYR A 251 10.90 17.92 -1.01
C TYR A 251 12.42 17.78 -1.20
N LYS A 252 13.19 18.81 -0.83
CA LYS A 252 14.65 18.74 -0.87
C LYS A 252 15.16 17.61 0.01
N LYS A 253 14.70 17.52 1.25
CA LYS A 253 15.05 16.44 2.18
C LYS A 253 14.65 15.09 1.63
N LEU A 254 13.38 14.93 1.24
CA LEU A 254 12.82 13.69 0.69
C LEU A 254 13.65 13.15 -0.47
N PHE A 255 13.98 14.01 -1.44
CA PHE A 255 14.75 13.60 -2.61
C PHE A 255 16.21 13.31 -2.25
N THR A 256 16.80 14.07 -1.33
CA THR A 256 18.17 13.84 -0.89
C THR A 256 18.30 12.51 -0.16
N ASP A 257 17.42 12.22 0.79
CA ASP A 257 17.44 10.98 1.57
C ASP A 257 17.30 9.76 0.67
N VAL A 258 16.32 9.80 -0.25
CA VAL A 258 16.07 8.69 -1.18
C VAL A 258 17.22 8.54 -2.19
N ALA A 259 17.74 9.63 -2.75
CA ALA A 259 18.85 9.56 -3.68
C ALA A 259 20.15 9.10 -3.00
N TYR A 260 20.42 9.59 -1.80
CA TYR A 260 21.59 9.18 -1.03
C TYR A 260 21.61 7.67 -0.79
N GLN A 261 20.48 7.08 -0.42
CA GLN A 261 20.42 5.64 -0.16
C GLN A 261 20.51 4.80 -1.44
N ASN A 262 19.99 5.31 -2.57
CA ASN A 262 19.81 4.52 -3.78
C ASN A 262 20.86 4.77 -4.88
N LEU A 263 21.64 5.84 -4.81
CA LEU A 263 22.81 6.02 -5.69
C LEU A 263 23.97 5.16 -5.21
N ASP A 264 24.64 4.47 -6.13
CA ASP A 264 25.86 3.73 -5.84
C ASP A 264 27.05 4.69 -5.74
N ASP A 265 27.19 5.63 -6.70
CA ASP A 265 28.18 6.70 -6.65
C ASP A 265 27.59 7.98 -6.02
N LYS A 266 28.01 8.26 -4.77
CA LYS A 266 27.56 9.44 -4.02
C LYS A 266 28.04 10.78 -4.59
N ASN A 267 29.06 10.79 -5.43
CA ASN A 267 29.54 12.02 -6.08
C ASN A 267 28.49 12.60 -7.04
N GLN A 268 27.61 11.75 -7.56
CA GLN A 268 26.51 12.15 -8.45
C GLN A 268 25.31 12.74 -7.72
N LEU A 269 25.24 12.67 -6.38
CA LEU A 269 24.09 13.09 -5.58
C LEU A 269 23.66 14.53 -5.93
N ASN A 270 24.61 15.48 -5.86
CA ASN A 270 24.31 16.89 -6.13
C ASN A 270 23.83 17.12 -7.58
N ALA A 271 24.38 16.39 -8.54
CA ALA A 271 24.00 16.49 -9.94
C ALA A 271 22.59 15.93 -10.19
N VAL A 272 22.21 14.81 -9.55
CA VAL A 272 20.88 14.22 -9.62
C VAL A 272 19.86 15.13 -8.97
N ILE A 273 20.14 15.64 -7.75
CA ILE A 273 19.23 16.56 -7.04
C ILE A 273 19.07 17.87 -7.81
N ALA A 274 20.13 18.42 -8.41
CA ALA A 274 20.06 19.64 -9.21
C ALA A 274 19.08 19.52 -10.39
N LYS A 275 18.93 18.32 -10.98
CA LYS A 275 17.96 18.05 -12.05
C LYS A 275 16.51 18.04 -11.58
N CYS A 276 16.25 17.90 -10.28
CA CYS A 276 14.92 17.99 -9.70
C CYS A 276 14.44 19.44 -9.57
N TYR A 277 15.34 20.42 -9.69
CA TYR A 277 14.99 21.84 -9.62
C TYR A 277 14.65 22.41 -11.01
N THR A 278 13.73 23.39 -11.01
CA THR A 278 13.47 24.26 -12.13
C THR A 278 13.62 25.71 -11.71
N LYS A 279 13.79 26.62 -12.68
CA LYS A 279 13.76 28.05 -12.41
C LYS A 279 12.32 28.54 -12.56
N ILE A 280 11.75 29.06 -11.47
CA ILE A 280 10.47 29.75 -11.44
C ILE A 280 10.72 31.13 -10.83
N ASP A 281 10.31 32.18 -11.51
CA ASP A 281 10.52 33.57 -11.08
C ASP A 281 11.99 33.90 -10.68
N GLY A 282 12.93 33.36 -11.44
CA GLY A 282 14.37 33.57 -11.19
C GLY A 282 14.97 32.72 -10.05
N GLN A 283 14.18 32.02 -9.26
CA GLN A 283 14.63 31.15 -8.16
C GLN A 283 14.65 29.69 -8.58
N LYS A 284 15.59 28.93 -8.02
CA LYS A 284 15.60 27.46 -8.13
C LYS A 284 14.60 26.88 -7.14
N THR A 285 13.56 26.24 -7.64
CA THR A 285 12.53 25.57 -6.83
C THR A 285 12.32 24.13 -7.31
N ILE A 286 11.83 23.27 -6.45
CA ILE A 286 11.33 21.95 -6.83
C ILE A 286 9.85 22.13 -7.21
N PRO A 287 9.46 21.91 -8.48
CA PRO A 287 8.06 22.01 -8.87
C PRO A 287 7.22 20.95 -8.17
N THR A 288 5.96 21.25 -7.93
CA THR A 288 5.00 20.33 -7.28
C THR A 288 4.66 19.11 -8.14
N ASP A 289 4.95 19.15 -9.44
CA ASP A 289 4.79 18.03 -10.38
C ASP A 289 5.96 17.04 -10.34
N ARG A 290 7.09 17.39 -9.71
CA ARG A 290 8.20 16.47 -9.49
C ARG A 290 7.86 15.47 -8.39
N SER A 291 8.26 14.22 -8.58
CA SER A 291 7.92 13.12 -7.69
C SER A 291 9.09 12.17 -7.50
N LEU A 292 9.00 11.28 -6.53
CA LEU A 292 9.97 10.20 -6.35
C LEU A 292 10.08 9.30 -7.59
N ARG A 293 9.03 9.18 -8.41
CA ARG A 293 9.09 8.44 -9.70
C ARG A 293 10.05 9.11 -10.68
N TYR A 294 10.05 10.45 -10.71
CA TYR A 294 11.00 11.20 -11.52
C TYR A 294 12.43 11.04 -11.00
N LEU A 295 12.63 11.15 -9.68
CA LEU A 295 13.92 10.92 -9.04
C LEU A 295 14.43 9.48 -9.30
N GLU A 296 13.58 8.47 -9.20
CA GLU A 296 13.91 7.09 -9.53
C GLU A 296 14.43 6.96 -10.97
N THR A 297 13.78 7.64 -11.91
CA THR A 297 14.24 7.67 -13.31
C THR A 297 15.63 8.27 -13.43
N LEU A 298 15.90 9.39 -12.75
CA LEU A 298 17.23 10.04 -12.77
C LEU A 298 18.32 9.15 -12.16
N ILE A 299 18.02 8.46 -11.07
CA ILE A 299 18.93 7.52 -10.42
C ILE A 299 19.28 6.36 -11.36
N LYS A 300 18.26 5.75 -12.00
CA LYS A 300 18.48 4.65 -12.97
C LYS A 300 19.34 5.08 -14.15
N VAL A 301 19.12 6.29 -14.69
CA VAL A 301 19.94 6.84 -15.78
C VAL A 301 21.38 7.05 -15.32
N ALA A 302 21.59 7.57 -14.11
CA ALA A 302 22.94 7.77 -13.57
C ALA A 302 23.69 6.43 -13.38
N GLN A 303 23.02 5.41 -12.88
CA GLN A 303 23.60 4.06 -12.69
C GLN A 303 23.96 3.40 -14.03
N GLN A 304 23.12 3.56 -15.07
CA GLN A 304 23.43 3.02 -16.40
C GLN A 304 24.65 3.68 -17.06
N GLN A 305 24.84 4.98 -16.83
CA GLN A 305 26.01 5.70 -17.34
C GLN A 305 27.33 5.19 -16.73
N ASN A 306 27.31 4.80 -15.45
CA ASN A 306 28.46 4.23 -14.75
C ASN A 306 28.78 2.79 -15.20
N SER A 307 27.76 2.01 -15.58
CA SER A 307 27.94 0.61 -16.02
C SER A 307 28.54 0.53 -17.44
N ASN A 308 28.55 1.62 -18.18
CA ASN A 308 29.07 1.71 -19.55
C ASN A 308 30.45 2.39 -19.63
N GLN A 309 31.04 2.76 -18.50
CA GLN A 309 32.42 3.23 -18.35
C GLN A 309 33.30 2.13 -17.71
#